data_992c5d9584d54c44646abb465f747e54
#
_entry.id   992c5d9584d54c44646abb465f747e54
#
_cell.length_a   1.000
_cell.length_b   1.000
_cell.length_c   1.000
_cell.angle_alpha   90.00
_cell.angle_beta   90.00
_cell.angle_gamma   90.00
#
_symmetry.space_group_name_H-M   'P 1'
#
loop_
_entity.id
_entity.type
_entity.pdbx_description
1 polymer ?
#
loop_
_entity_poly.entity_id
_entity_poly.type
_entity_poly.pdbx_seq_one_letter_code
_entity_poly.pdbx_strand_id
1 'polypeptide(L)'
;MTTLRHLLGIERKYLELHEAIRELGGVECEELPDFFFPQEPDRASQLLVEKIAKDVCERCPLRVQCLEYAKSTRVIGIWGGTTYEERYSRD
;
A
#
# COMPACT_ATOMS: atom_id res chain seq x y z
N MET A 1 1.64 15.54 24.23
CA MET A 1 0.99 15.07 23.07
C MET A 1 1.94 14.58 22.05
N THR A 2 1.76 13.40 21.65
CA THR A 2 2.58 12.83 20.60
C THR A 2 1.98 13.08 19.23
N THR A 3 0.78 13.61 19.20
CA THR A 3 0.00 13.66 17.98
C THR A 3 0.68 14.44 16.87
N LEU A 4 1.18 15.62 17.18
CA LEU A 4 1.80 16.44 16.15
C LEU A 4 3.07 15.78 15.61
N ARG A 5 3.91 15.27 16.51
CA ARG A 5 5.12 14.62 16.09
C ARG A 5 4.84 13.40 15.25
N HIS A 6 3.81 12.65 15.63
CA HIS A 6 3.41 11.46 14.87
C HIS A 6 2.96 11.86 13.46
N LEU A 7 2.16 12.92 13.35
CA LEU A 7 1.69 13.37 12.04
C LEU A 7 2.82 13.84 11.16
N LEU A 8 3.81 14.53 11.75
CA LEU A 8 4.96 14.97 10.97
C LEU A 8 5.77 13.79 10.45
N GLY A 9 5.87 12.72 11.24
CA GLY A 9 6.57 11.53 10.82
C GLY A 9 5.85 10.84 9.66
N ILE A 10 4.53 10.76 9.74
CA ILE A 10 3.73 10.18 8.66
C ILE A 10 3.88 11.00 7.39
N GLU A 11 3.82 12.31 7.51
CA GLU A 11 3.93 13.18 6.35
C GLU A 11 5.28 13.01 5.67
N ARG A 12 6.33 12.89 6.45
CA ARG A 12 7.66 12.69 5.88
C ARG A 12 7.75 11.39 5.10
N LYS A 13 7.21 10.30 5.67
CA LYS A 13 7.22 9.02 4.99
C LYS A 13 6.42 9.06 3.70
N TYR A 14 5.30 9.77 3.72
CA TYR A 14 4.49 9.94 2.53
C TYR A 14 5.25 10.68 1.44
N LEU A 15 5.94 11.75 1.82
CA LEU A 15 6.70 12.53 0.85
C LEU A 15 7.87 11.74 0.29
N GLU A 16 8.53 10.96 1.13
CA GLU A 16 9.64 10.12 0.66
C GLU A 16 9.16 9.09 -0.36
N LEU A 17 8.02 8.47 -0.08
CA LEU A 17 7.47 7.50 -1.00
C LEU A 17 7.07 8.16 -2.32
N HIS A 18 6.40 9.30 -2.23
CA HIS A 18 5.99 10.04 -3.41
C HIS A 18 7.19 10.45 -4.26
N GLU A 19 8.27 10.86 -3.61
CA GLU A 19 9.45 11.27 -4.34
C GLU A 19 10.09 10.09 -5.05
N ALA A 20 10.12 8.94 -4.40
CA ALA A 20 10.64 7.73 -5.02
C ALA A 20 9.80 7.34 -6.24
N ILE A 21 8.48 7.45 -6.13
CA ILE A 21 7.60 7.17 -7.27
C ILE A 21 7.89 8.11 -8.41
N ARG A 22 8.07 9.39 -8.10
CA ARG A 22 8.32 10.38 -9.14
C ARG A 22 9.64 10.15 -9.83
N GLU A 23 10.65 9.72 -9.08
CA GLU A 23 11.96 9.44 -9.68
C GLU A 23 11.91 8.28 -10.66
N LEU A 24 10.99 7.34 -10.46
CA LEU A 24 10.79 6.23 -11.37
C LEU A 24 9.93 6.59 -12.58
N GLY A 25 9.31 7.78 -12.57
CA GLY A 25 8.37 8.14 -13.62
C GLY A 25 7.00 7.55 -13.43
N GLY A 26 6.68 7.14 -12.19
CA GLY A 26 5.40 6.52 -11.87
C GLY A 26 5.55 5.04 -11.62
N VAL A 27 4.51 4.44 -11.07
CA VAL A 27 4.47 3.01 -10.83
C VAL A 27 3.14 2.45 -11.33
N GLU A 28 3.14 1.17 -11.65
CA GLU A 28 2.00 0.53 -12.30
C GLU A 28 0.71 0.65 -11.50
N CYS A 29 0.81 0.56 -10.17
CA CYS A 29 -0.37 0.58 -9.32
C CYS A 29 -1.15 1.89 -9.38
N GLU A 30 -0.50 2.97 -9.80
CA GLU A 30 -1.21 4.24 -9.93
C GLU A 30 -2.29 4.22 -11.00
N GLU A 31 -2.17 3.28 -11.93
CA GLU A 31 -3.13 3.15 -13.01
C GLU A 31 -4.25 2.16 -12.70
N LEU A 32 -4.18 1.52 -11.52
CA LEU A 32 -5.12 0.47 -11.16
C LEU A 32 -5.64 0.66 -9.75
N PRO A 33 -6.15 1.86 -9.40
CA PRO A 33 -6.50 2.13 -8.00
C PRO A 33 -7.59 1.22 -7.46
N ASP A 34 -8.53 0.80 -8.29
CA ASP A 34 -9.62 -0.05 -7.82
C ASP A 34 -9.13 -1.41 -7.38
N PHE A 35 -8.02 -1.88 -7.94
CA PHE A 35 -7.48 -3.18 -7.56
C PHE A 35 -6.80 -3.12 -6.19
N PHE A 36 -6.37 -1.94 -5.78
CA PHE A 36 -5.63 -1.79 -4.53
C PHE A 36 -6.51 -1.39 -3.36
N PHE A 37 -7.78 -1.08 -3.63
CA PHE A 37 -8.77 -0.83 -2.59
C PHE A 37 -10.01 -1.64 -2.93
N PRO A 38 -9.88 -2.98 -3.02
CA PRO A 38 -10.97 -3.79 -3.55
C PRO A 38 -12.15 -3.86 -2.59
N GLN A 39 -13.34 -3.75 -3.14
CA GLN A 39 -14.57 -3.85 -2.39
C GLN A 39 -15.55 -4.70 -3.18
N GLU A 40 -15.14 -5.93 -3.43
CA GLU A 40 -15.92 -6.83 -4.26
C GLU A 40 -17.06 -7.47 -3.47
N PRO A 41 -18.18 -7.77 -4.12
CA PRO A 41 -19.34 -8.26 -3.40
C PRO A 41 -19.21 -9.66 -2.85
N ASP A 42 -18.35 -10.49 -3.42
CA ASP A 42 -18.21 -11.85 -2.91
C ASP A 42 -16.75 -12.19 -2.67
N ARG A 43 -16.55 -13.26 -1.92
CA ARG A 43 -15.21 -13.64 -1.48
C ARG A 43 -14.31 -14.04 -2.64
N ALA A 44 -14.86 -14.76 -3.61
CA ALA A 44 -14.04 -15.24 -4.72
C ALA A 44 -13.52 -14.08 -5.56
N SER A 45 -14.42 -13.11 -5.87
CA SER A 45 -14.01 -11.93 -6.61
C SER A 45 -12.99 -11.11 -5.83
N GLN A 46 -13.20 -10.98 -4.52
CA GLN A 46 -12.29 -10.23 -3.68
C GLN A 46 -10.89 -10.84 -3.72
N LEU A 47 -10.81 -12.16 -3.58
CA LEU A 47 -9.51 -12.84 -3.60
C LEU A 47 -8.82 -12.70 -4.94
N LEU A 48 -9.59 -12.74 -6.03
CA LEU A 48 -9.01 -12.61 -7.35
C LEU A 48 -8.41 -11.22 -7.56
N VAL A 49 -9.16 -10.18 -7.17
CA VAL A 49 -8.68 -8.83 -7.32
C VAL A 49 -7.45 -8.60 -6.44
N GLU A 50 -7.46 -9.16 -5.23
CA GLU A 50 -6.29 -9.04 -4.35
C GLU A 50 -5.07 -9.72 -4.96
N LYS A 51 -5.26 -10.86 -5.60
CA LYS A 51 -4.14 -11.54 -6.22
C LYS A 51 -3.54 -10.72 -7.35
N ILE A 52 -4.38 -10.11 -8.16
CA ILE A 52 -3.90 -9.26 -9.25
C ILE A 52 -3.10 -8.09 -8.70
N ALA A 53 -3.60 -7.45 -7.65
CA ALA A 53 -2.90 -6.33 -7.05
C ALA A 53 -1.56 -6.77 -6.45
N LYS A 54 -1.55 -7.93 -5.79
CA LYS A 54 -0.31 -8.44 -5.21
C LYS A 54 0.72 -8.77 -6.28
N ASP A 55 0.27 -9.29 -7.42
CA ASP A 55 1.18 -9.56 -8.52
C ASP A 55 1.83 -8.28 -9.05
N VAL A 56 1.06 -7.19 -9.11
CA VAL A 56 1.61 -5.91 -9.50
C VAL A 56 2.68 -5.47 -8.51
N CYS A 57 2.42 -5.62 -7.22
CA CYS A 57 3.39 -5.26 -6.19
C CYS A 57 4.65 -6.10 -6.27
N GLU A 58 4.52 -7.37 -6.65
CA GLU A 58 5.68 -8.24 -6.78
C GLU A 58 6.68 -7.71 -7.78
N ARG A 59 6.19 -7.03 -8.81
CA ARG A 59 7.03 -6.46 -9.85
C ARG A 59 7.52 -5.06 -9.53
N CYS A 60 7.02 -4.47 -8.46
CA CYS A 60 7.28 -3.05 -8.19
C CYS A 60 8.61 -2.87 -7.49
N PRO A 61 9.48 -1.99 -7.99
CA PRO A 61 10.76 -1.74 -7.34
C PRO A 61 10.61 -1.05 -5.99
N LEU A 62 9.43 -0.49 -5.69
CA LEU A 62 9.20 0.19 -4.44
C LEU A 62 8.38 -0.64 -3.45
N ARG A 63 8.30 -1.95 -3.67
CA ARG A 63 7.45 -2.82 -2.85
C ARG A 63 7.77 -2.71 -1.37
N VAL A 64 9.05 -2.76 -1.02
CA VAL A 64 9.46 -2.72 0.38
C VAL A 64 9.15 -1.36 0.99
N GLN A 65 9.40 -0.29 0.26
CA GLN A 65 9.12 1.05 0.76
C GLN A 65 7.63 1.26 0.98
N CYS A 66 6.79 0.76 0.07
CA CYS A 66 5.35 0.83 0.22
C CYS A 66 4.88 0.06 1.44
N LEU A 67 5.45 -1.12 1.66
CA LEU A 67 5.08 -1.94 2.80
C LEU A 67 5.42 -1.23 4.11
N GLU A 68 6.60 -0.65 4.18
CA GLU A 68 7.02 0.05 5.38
C GLU A 68 6.17 1.28 5.64
N TYR A 69 5.81 1.99 4.57
CA TYR A 69 4.91 3.12 4.72
C TYR A 69 3.56 2.67 5.29
N ALA A 70 3.01 1.60 4.73
CA ALA A 70 1.71 1.10 5.15
C ALA A 70 1.72 0.63 6.60
N LYS A 71 2.79 -0.05 7.00
CA LYS A 71 2.90 -0.50 8.39
C LYS A 71 2.96 0.66 9.35
N SER A 72 3.66 1.72 8.98
CA SER A 72 3.84 2.89 9.85
C SER A 72 2.57 3.70 9.99
N THR A 73 1.76 3.76 8.95
CA THR A 73 0.62 4.68 8.89
C THR A 73 -0.72 3.99 9.03
N ARG A 74 -0.76 2.67 9.02
CA ARG A 74 -1.98 1.87 9.17
C ARG A 74 -3.01 2.18 8.11
N VAL A 75 -2.55 2.46 6.89
CA VAL A 75 -3.49 2.71 5.79
C VAL A 75 -4.21 1.42 5.41
N ILE A 76 -5.41 1.58 4.87
CA ILE A 76 -6.15 0.45 4.33
C ILE A 76 -5.71 0.20 2.90
N GLY A 77 -6.14 -0.92 2.34
CA GLY A 77 -5.81 -1.25 0.96
C GLY A 77 -4.62 -2.18 0.85
N ILE A 78 -4.25 -2.46 -0.38
CA ILE A 78 -3.14 -3.37 -0.67
C ILE A 78 -1.90 -2.53 -0.93
N TRP A 79 -0.89 -2.76 -0.11
CA TRP A 79 0.36 -2.00 -0.16
C TRP A 79 1.53 -2.97 -0.04
N GLY A 80 2.50 -2.84 -0.93
CA GLY A 80 3.69 -3.68 -0.86
C GLY A 80 3.39 -5.16 -0.93
N GLY A 81 2.30 -5.53 -1.60
CA GLY A 81 1.93 -6.92 -1.75
C GLY A 81 1.17 -7.51 -0.57
N THR A 82 0.70 -6.67 0.36
CA THR A 82 -0.03 -7.14 1.54
C THR A 82 -1.36 -6.43 1.68
N THR A 83 -2.35 -7.15 2.22
CA THR A 83 -3.62 -6.53 2.61
C THR A 83 -3.50 -5.95 4.00
N TYR A 84 -4.50 -5.13 4.37
CA TYR A 84 -4.55 -4.58 5.72
C TYR A 84 -4.54 -5.70 6.76
N GLU A 85 -5.34 -6.72 6.54
CA GLU A 85 -5.44 -7.84 7.48
C GLU A 85 -4.10 -8.56 7.64
N GLU A 86 -3.39 -8.74 6.54
CA GLU A 86 -2.10 -9.41 6.62
C GLU A 86 -1.09 -8.63 7.42
N ARG A 87 -1.15 -7.31 7.34
CA ARG A 87 -0.23 -6.47 8.09
C ARG A 87 -0.52 -6.42 9.58
N TYR A 88 -1.79 -6.50 9.95
CA TYR A 88 -2.20 -6.30 11.33
C TYR A 88 -2.92 -7.49 11.94
N SER A 89 -3.01 -8.58 11.25
CA SER A 89 -3.52 -9.82 11.79
C SER A 89 -2.49 -10.34 12.79
N ARG A 90 -2.94 -10.66 13.97
CA ARG A 90 -2.01 -11.10 14.90
C ARG A 90 -1.84 -12.46 14.86
N ASP A 91 -1.26 -12.91 14.77
CA ASP A 91 -1.10 -14.10 14.82
C ASP A 91 -1.03 -14.62 15.72
#